data_2f63da08329fa8d2d8ecba31bb275305
#
_entry.id   2f63da08329fa8d2d8ecba31bb275305
#
_cell.length_a   1.000
_cell.length_b   1.000
_cell.length_c   1.000
_cell.angle_alpha   90.00
_cell.angle_beta   90.00
_cell.angle_gamma   90.00
#
_symmetry.space_group_name_H-M   'P 1'
#
loop_
_entity.id
_entity.type
_entity.pdbx_description
1 polymer ?
#
loop_
_entity_poly.entity_id
_entity_poly.type
_entity_poly.pdbx_seq_one_letter_code
_entity_poly.pdbx_strand_id
1 'polypeptide(L)'
;MNQKRRKMTRRERERIMRKRARAKRRHRRMRRLAFYAKRLNYKHLTIFLAAIFVFLFSINSFIVKPIVSVLQDKPSVTTTVKKKTVKKKTPAAPSFEVNFKAVGDNVVHESAYKYANKMAGSPNEYDFSSIYSPIQSDLKNADLSFINQETIMGGGTPSGYPKFNTPDAMMNSLSSLGVDVVNANTNHTLDQGASGVAHMISLFKAQKKMMLLGIATNKSDYDTINYIEKNGLKFAFLSYTFGTNRSSTNRYNVKLFDTALIKKEIATAKANADFVIVSAHWGIEYTSTTNVLQDTYAKIFNQAGADVVIGTHPHVIQKMQWL
;
A
#
# COMPACT_ATOMS: atom_id res chain seq x y z
N MET A 1 49.68 -44.20 6.77
CA MET A 1 48.23 -44.05 7.01
C MET A 1 47.71 -42.84 6.26
N ASN A 2 47.00 -43.05 5.14
CA ASN A 2 46.52 -41.99 4.23
C ASN A 2 45.06 -41.62 4.57
N GLN A 3 44.83 -40.52 5.29
CA GLN A 3 43.46 -39.98 5.50
C GLN A 3 42.97 -39.36 4.18
N LYS A 4 42.13 -40.06 3.43
CA LYS A 4 41.41 -39.52 2.27
C LYS A 4 40.53 -38.31 2.71
N ARG A 5 40.91 -37.11 2.35
CA ARG A 5 40.07 -35.89 2.52
C ARG A 5 38.76 -36.07 1.77
N ARG A 6 37.67 -36.34 2.49
CA ARG A 6 36.30 -36.43 1.93
C ARG A 6 35.92 -35.10 1.29
N LYS A 7 35.68 -35.08 -0.02
CA LYS A 7 35.18 -33.87 -0.73
C LYS A 7 33.77 -33.53 -0.24
N MET A 8 33.59 -32.35 0.33
CA MET A 8 32.27 -31.86 0.80
C MET A 8 31.31 -31.79 -0.37
N THR A 9 30.07 -32.22 -0.15
CA THR A 9 28.97 -32.11 -1.12
C THR A 9 28.55 -30.64 -1.33
N ARG A 10 27.89 -30.33 -2.46
CA ARG A 10 27.38 -29.00 -2.76
C ARG A 10 26.41 -28.50 -1.66
N ARG A 11 25.53 -29.38 -1.15
CA ARG A 11 24.58 -29.06 -0.05
C ARG A 11 25.31 -28.75 1.26
N GLU A 12 26.38 -29.43 1.60
CA GLU A 12 27.16 -29.13 2.81
C GLU A 12 27.86 -27.77 2.70
N ARG A 13 28.43 -27.43 1.52
CA ARG A 13 29.02 -26.09 1.28
C ARG A 13 27.98 -24.98 1.39
N GLU A 14 26.81 -25.13 0.80
CA GLU A 14 25.72 -24.15 0.89
C GLU A 14 25.25 -23.98 2.35
N ARG A 15 25.11 -25.05 3.11
CA ARG A 15 24.74 -25.01 4.55
C ARG A 15 25.76 -24.24 5.39
N ILE A 16 27.08 -24.47 5.13
CA ILE A 16 28.16 -23.74 5.81
C ILE A 16 28.14 -22.27 5.42
N MET A 17 27.96 -21.92 4.16
CA MET A 17 27.88 -20.55 3.70
C MET A 17 26.69 -19.80 4.32
N ARG A 18 25.52 -20.42 4.39
CA ARG A 18 24.34 -19.85 5.09
C ARG A 18 24.60 -19.65 6.57
N LYS A 19 25.24 -20.60 7.28
CA LYS A 19 25.62 -20.42 8.69
C LYS A 19 26.61 -19.27 8.88
N ARG A 20 27.63 -19.15 8.05
CA ARG A 20 28.60 -18.04 8.09
C ARG A 20 27.95 -16.68 7.81
N ALA A 21 27.04 -16.61 6.84
CA ALA A 21 26.30 -15.39 6.54
C ALA A 21 25.41 -14.94 7.72
N ARG A 22 24.70 -15.87 8.37
CA ARG A 22 23.89 -15.60 9.58
C ARG A 22 24.77 -15.13 10.74
N ALA A 23 25.90 -15.75 10.99
CA ALA A 23 26.83 -15.34 12.04
C ALA A 23 27.40 -13.94 11.78
N LYS A 24 27.76 -13.61 10.53
CA LYS A 24 28.26 -12.28 10.13
C LYS A 24 27.18 -11.19 10.30
N ARG A 25 25.90 -11.48 9.97
CA ARG A 25 24.76 -10.58 10.21
C ARG A 25 24.54 -10.34 11.70
N ARG A 26 24.54 -11.42 12.54
CA ARG A 26 24.40 -11.32 14.01
C ARG A 26 25.53 -10.47 14.62
N HIS A 27 26.76 -10.66 14.22
CA HIS A 27 27.91 -9.89 14.69
C HIS A 27 27.81 -8.39 14.32
N ARG A 28 27.40 -8.06 13.07
CA ARG A 28 27.14 -6.67 12.65
C ARG A 28 26.03 -6.01 13.47
N ARG A 29 24.93 -6.75 13.76
CA ARG A 29 23.82 -6.26 14.60
C ARG A 29 24.30 -5.96 16.03
N MET A 30 25.07 -6.85 16.64
CA MET A 30 25.60 -6.65 17.98
C MET A 30 26.57 -5.46 18.06
N ARG A 31 27.43 -5.26 17.06
CA ARG A 31 28.30 -4.07 17.00
C ARG A 31 27.51 -2.77 16.89
N ARG A 32 26.42 -2.73 16.13
CA ARG A 32 25.54 -1.54 16.08
C ARG A 32 24.87 -1.27 17.42
N LEU A 33 24.34 -2.29 18.08
CA LEU A 33 23.71 -2.15 19.39
C LEU A 33 24.71 -1.65 20.45
N ALA A 34 25.92 -2.19 20.47
CA ALA A 34 27.00 -1.74 21.37
C ALA A 34 27.42 -0.29 21.10
N PHE A 35 27.44 0.14 19.83
CA PHE A 35 27.72 1.54 19.47
C PHE A 35 26.64 2.50 19.99
N TYR A 36 25.35 2.15 19.86
CA TYR A 36 24.26 2.96 20.39
C TYR A 36 24.23 2.95 21.92
N ALA A 37 24.48 1.80 22.58
CA ALA A 37 24.53 1.70 24.02
C ALA A 37 25.65 2.60 24.63
N LYS A 38 26.81 2.70 23.99
CA LYS A 38 27.89 3.60 24.41
C LYS A 38 27.56 5.10 24.29
N ARG A 39 26.58 5.48 23.44
CA ARG A 39 26.15 6.87 23.24
C ARG A 39 24.95 7.27 24.08
N LEU A 40 24.34 6.34 24.82
CA LEU A 40 23.24 6.68 25.72
C LEU A 40 23.78 7.55 26.87
N ASN A 41 23.42 8.82 26.86
CA ASN A 41 23.74 9.72 27.97
C ASN A 41 22.68 9.53 29.06
N TYR A 42 23.01 8.75 30.09
CA TYR A 42 22.08 8.40 31.18
C TYR A 42 21.48 9.63 31.89
N LYS A 43 22.22 10.76 31.95
CA LYS A 43 21.71 12.01 32.53
C LYS A 43 20.49 12.54 31.73
N HIS A 44 20.55 12.53 30.40
CA HIS A 44 19.40 12.94 29.57
C HIS A 44 18.24 11.95 29.65
N LEU A 45 18.50 10.66 29.77
CA LEU A 45 17.46 9.66 29.93
C LEU A 45 16.70 9.81 31.25
N THR A 46 17.41 10.08 32.36
CA THR A 46 16.76 10.31 33.66
C THR A 46 15.94 11.60 33.68
N ILE A 47 16.43 12.67 33.07
CA ILE A 47 15.66 13.93 32.93
C ILE A 47 14.39 13.69 32.09
N PHE A 48 14.48 12.96 30.99
CA PHE A 48 13.34 12.64 30.14
C PHE A 48 12.29 11.79 30.85
N LEU A 49 12.72 10.78 31.62
CA LEU A 49 11.79 9.95 32.41
C LEU A 49 11.14 10.74 33.55
N ALA A 50 11.88 11.66 34.20
CA ALA A 50 11.32 12.55 35.21
C ALA A 50 10.28 13.51 34.59
N ALA A 51 10.52 14.06 33.42
CA ALA A 51 9.57 14.91 32.71
C ALA A 51 8.28 14.17 32.33
N ILE A 52 8.38 12.92 31.88
CA ILE A 52 7.22 12.07 31.61
C ILE A 52 6.43 11.83 32.90
N PHE A 53 7.08 11.54 34.01
CA PHE A 53 6.39 11.32 35.29
C PHE A 53 5.63 12.54 35.78
N VAL A 54 6.23 13.74 35.70
CA VAL A 54 5.57 15.01 36.02
C VAL A 54 4.38 15.27 35.11
N PHE A 55 4.53 15.01 33.82
CA PHE A 55 3.46 15.19 32.82
C PHE A 55 2.26 14.26 33.11
N LEU A 56 2.51 12.97 33.38
CA LEU A 56 1.45 12.00 33.71
C LEU A 56 0.78 12.34 35.04
N PHE A 57 1.53 12.82 36.04
CA PHE A 57 0.99 13.26 37.32
C PHE A 57 0.08 14.51 37.16
N SER A 58 0.49 15.45 36.32
CA SER A 58 -0.30 16.64 36.00
C SER A 58 -1.62 16.28 35.30
N ILE A 59 -1.59 15.37 34.31
CA ILE A 59 -2.81 14.88 33.65
C ILE A 59 -3.78 14.25 34.65
N ASN A 60 -3.28 13.40 35.54
CA ASN A 60 -4.12 12.74 36.53
C ASN A 60 -4.73 13.73 37.54
N SER A 61 -3.96 14.72 37.98
CA SER A 61 -4.40 15.68 39.00
C SER A 61 -5.31 16.78 38.47
N PHE A 62 -5.08 17.25 37.23
CA PHE A 62 -5.81 18.41 36.68
C PHE A 62 -6.91 18.06 35.68
N ILE A 63 -6.86 16.88 35.06
CA ILE A 63 -7.84 16.48 34.03
C ILE A 63 -8.72 15.30 34.51
N VAL A 64 -8.12 14.21 34.98
CA VAL A 64 -8.88 13.00 35.30
C VAL A 64 -9.71 13.13 36.59
N LYS A 65 -9.16 13.67 37.68
CA LYS A 65 -9.91 13.85 38.92
C LYS A 65 -11.14 14.75 38.82
N PRO A 66 -11.09 15.94 38.17
CA PRO A 66 -12.28 16.75 37.97
C PRO A 66 -13.36 16.10 37.13
N ILE A 67 -12.99 15.33 36.11
CA ILE A 67 -13.97 14.63 35.25
C ILE A 67 -14.69 13.53 36.02
N VAL A 68 -13.99 12.78 36.88
CA VAL A 68 -14.58 11.70 37.68
C VAL A 68 -15.52 12.25 38.73
N SER A 69 -15.25 13.42 39.35
CA SER A 69 -16.15 14.07 40.32
C SER A 69 -17.46 14.55 39.72
N VAL A 70 -17.42 15.05 38.47
CA VAL A 70 -18.63 15.50 37.73
C VAL A 70 -19.52 14.29 37.32
N LEU A 71 -18.97 13.08 37.16
CA LEU A 71 -19.74 11.90 36.78
C LEU A 71 -20.37 11.14 37.97
N GLN A 72 -20.11 11.56 39.24
CA GLN A 72 -20.66 10.92 40.45
C GLN A 72 -21.92 11.60 41.00
N ASP A 73 -22.29 12.79 40.54
CA ASP A 73 -23.53 13.43 40.93
C ASP A 73 -24.70 12.86 40.12
N LYS A 74 -25.45 11.93 40.72
CA LYS A 74 -26.74 11.44 40.21
C LYS A 74 -27.85 12.39 40.63
N PRO A 75 -28.61 13.00 39.70
CA PRO A 75 -29.84 13.67 40.05
C PRO A 75 -30.97 12.66 40.30
N SER A 76 -31.68 12.85 41.40
CA SER A 76 -32.90 12.14 41.79
C SER A 76 -34.01 12.34 40.75
N VAL A 77 -34.55 11.22 40.22
CA VAL A 77 -35.60 11.24 39.20
C VAL A 77 -36.96 11.35 39.86
N THR A 78 -37.62 12.50 39.73
CA THR A 78 -39.06 12.69 40.01
C THR A 78 -39.86 12.31 38.77
N THR A 79 -40.67 11.26 38.87
CA THR A 79 -41.49 10.73 37.78
C THR A 79 -42.68 11.63 37.50
N THR A 80 -42.62 12.44 36.46
CA THR A 80 -43.79 13.15 35.90
C THR A 80 -44.21 12.48 34.59
N VAL A 81 -45.42 11.91 34.59
CA VAL A 81 -46.05 11.30 33.40
C VAL A 81 -46.27 12.37 32.33
N LYS A 82 -45.52 12.34 31.24
CA LYS A 82 -45.72 13.19 30.06
C LYS A 82 -46.48 12.46 28.97
N LYS A 83 -47.56 13.08 28.51
CA LYS A 83 -48.33 12.76 27.31
C LYS A 83 -47.44 12.38 26.13
N LYS A 84 -47.71 11.23 25.46
CA LYS A 84 -47.11 10.81 24.20
C LYS A 84 -47.41 11.82 23.10
N THR A 85 -46.46 12.70 22.80
CA THR A 85 -46.43 13.43 21.53
C THR A 85 -45.82 12.50 20.49
N VAL A 86 -46.62 12.19 19.47
CA VAL A 86 -46.16 11.46 18.25
C VAL A 86 -45.10 12.32 17.57
N LYS A 87 -43.83 11.96 17.71
CA LYS A 87 -42.74 12.57 16.94
C LYS A 87 -42.94 12.20 15.47
N LYS A 88 -43.24 13.21 14.64
CA LYS A 88 -43.19 13.12 13.19
C LYS A 88 -41.79 12.57 12.82
N LYS A 89 -41.72 11.40 12.20
CA LYS A 89 -40.44 10.83 11.72
C LYS A 89 -39.82 11.82 10.75
N THR A 90 -38.72 12.44 11.12
CA THR A 90 -37.84 13.15 10.16
C THR A 90 -37.48 12.16 9.07
N PRO A 91 -37.60 12.51 7.78
CA PRO A 91 -37.13 11.62 6.69
C PRO A 91 -35.68 11.27 6.97
N ALA A 92 -35.34 9.98 6.86
CA ALA A 92 -33.95 9.54 6.97
C ALA A 92 -33.13 10.26 5.90
N ALA A 93 -31.96 10.77 6.27
CA ALA A 93 -31.03 11.32 5.31
C ALA A 93 -30.73 10.26 4.24
N PRO A 94 -30.55 10.66 2.97
CA PRO A 94 -30.20 9.69 1.91
C PRO A 94 -28.90 8.97 2.32
N SER A 95 -28.92 7.64 2.27
CA SER A 95 -27.74 6.80 2.49
C SER A 95 -27.14 6.44 1.14
N PHE A 96 -25.83 6.61 1.00
CA PHE A 96 -25.07 6.21 -0.17
C PHE A 96 -24.23 4.99 0.18
N GLU A 97 -24.16 4.03 -0.74
CA GLU A 97 -23.38 2.80 -0.56
C GLU A 97 -22.58 2.52 -1.82
N VAL A 98 -21.30 2.16 -1.66
CA VAL A 98 -20.38 1.74 -2.72
C VAL A 98 -19.68 0.46 -2.28
N ASN A 99 -19.88 -0.63 -3.03
CA ASN A 99 -19.15 -1.87 -2.84
C ASN A 99 -17.78 -1.76 -3.53
N PHE A 100 -16.73 -1.50 -2.73
CA PHE A 100 -15.36 -1.37 -3.20
C PHE A 100 -14.60 -2.69 -3.07
N LYS A 101 -13.97 -3.15 -4.16
CA LYS A 101 -13.11 -4.34 -4.18
C LYS A 101 -11.69 -3.95 -4.58
N ALA A 102 -10.70 -4.45 -3.85
CA ALA A 102 -9.29 -4.24 -4.16
C ALA A 102 -8.55 -5.57 -4.23
N VAL A 103 -7.73 -5.74 -5.25
CA VAL A 103 -6.80 -6.86 -5.41
C VAL A 103 -5.36 -6.37 -5.35
N GLY A 104 -4.47 -7.21 -4.83
CA GLY A 104 -3.06 -6.90 -4.62
C GLY A 104 -2.22 -6.99 -5.88
N ASP A 105 -1.02 -7.57 -5.72
CA ASP A 105 0.04 -7.54 -6.71
C ASP A 105 -0.25 -8.43 -7.93
N ASN A 106 -0.46 -7.80 -9.08
CA ASN A 106 -0.51 -8.45 -10.37
C ASN A 106 0.91 -8.50 -10.95
N VAL A 107 1.63 -9.58 -10.62
CA VAL A 107 3.00 -9.86 -11.08
C VAL A 107 2.97 -10.81 -12.26
N VAL A 108 3.15 -10.28 -13.46
CA VAL A 108 3.12 -11.08 -14.70
C VAL A 108 4.51 -11.67 -14.98
N HIS A 109 4.81 -12.79 -14.33
CA HIS A 109 6.05 -13.53 -14.54
C HIS A 109 6.06 -14.31 -15.86
N GLU A 110 7.24 -14.80 -16.27
CA GLU A 110 7.44 -15.54 -17.52
C GLU A 110 6.46 -16.70 -17.69
N SER A 111 6.20 -17.46 -16.63
CA SER A 111 5.22 -18.56 -16.65
C SER A 111 3.80 -18.08 -16.96
N ALA A 112 3.40 -16.91 -16.45
CA ALA A 112 2.06 -16.37 -16.65
C ALA A 112 1.85 -15.92 -18.11
N TYR A 113 2.77 -15.12 -18.68
CA TYR A 113 2.58 -14.66 -20.07
C TYR A 113 2.80 -15.79 -21.08
N LYS A 114 3.69 -16.76 -20.82
CA LYS A 114 3.81 -17.98 -21.67
C LYS A 114 2.52 -18.82 -21.64
N TYR A 115 1.89 -18.96 -20.48
CA TYR A 115 0.59 -19.62 -20.37
C TYR A 115 -0.48 -18.84 -21.14
N ALA A 116 -0.55 -17.53 -20.99
CA ALA A 116 -1.49 -16.68 -21.71
C ALA A 116 -1.29 -16.75 -23.24
N ASN A 117 -0.05 -16.82 -23.73
CA ASN A 117 0.23 -17.03 -25.15
C ASN A 117 -0.26 -18.41 -25.63
N LYS A 118 -0.06 -19.46 -24.84
CA LYS A 118 -0.58 -20.80 -25.14
C LYS A 118 -2.12 -20.78 -25.22
N MET A 119 -2.79 -20.03 -24.34
CA MET A 119 -4.27 -19.94 -24.33
C MET A 119 -4.82 -19.15 -25.52
N ALA A 120 -4.09 -18.13 -26.00
CA ALA A 120 -4.44 -17.39 -27.21
C ALA A 120 -4.30 -18.23 -28.50
N GLY A 121 -3.44 -19.21 -28.50
CA GLY A 121 -3.25 -20.15 -29.65
C GLY A 121 -2.51 -19.57 -30.85
N SER A 122 -2.05 -18.31 -30.78
CA SER A 122 -1.32 -17.61 -31.84
C SER A 122 -0.01 -17.04 -31.32
N PRO A 123 1.07 -16.99 -32.12
CA PRO A 123 2.32 -16.36 -31.74
C PRO A 123 2.10 -14.87 -31.40
N ASN A 124 2.74 -14.42 -30.30
CA ASN A 124 2.68 -13.04 -29.81
C ASN A 124 1.28 -12.51 -29.41
N GLU A 125 0.27 -13.37 -29.37
CA GLU A 125 -1.02 -13.08 -28.76
C GLU A 125 -1.08 -13.60 -27.32
N TYR A 126 -1.89 -12.98 -26.46
CA TYR A 126 -1.95 -13.35 -25.05
C TYR A 126 -3.39 -13.25 -24.54
N ASP A 127 -3.90 -14.35 -23.99
CA ASP A 127 -5.19 -14.44 -23.31
C ASP A 127 -4.98 -14.77 -21.84
N PHE A 128 -5.20 -13.79 -20.97
CA PHE A 128 -5.07 -13.93 -19.52
C PHE A 128 -6.40 -14.29 -18.84
N SER A 129 -7.51 -14.43 -19.57
CA SER A 129 -8.86 -14.59 -19.01
C SER A 129 -8.96 -15.73 -18.01
N SER A 130 -8.38 -16.88 -18.31
CA SER A 130 -8.41 -18.07 -17.45
C SER A 130 -7.66 -17.88 -16.13
N ILE A 131 -6.63 -17.02 -16.10
CA ILE A 131 -5.85 -16.72 -14.88
C ILE A 131 -6.73 -15.95 -13.88
N TYR A 132 -7.60 -15.07 -14.37
CA TYR A 132 -8.44 -14.21 -13.54
C TYR A 132 -9.83 -14.76 -13.31
N SER A 133 -10.21 -15.89 -13.92
CA SER A 133 -11.54 -16.46 -13.79
C SER A 133 -12.01 -16.65 -12.33
N PRO A 134 -11.14 -17.02 -11.35
CA PRO A 134 -11.57 -17.19 -9.95
C PRO A 134 -12.03 -15.91 -9.26
N ILE A 135 -11.54 -14.73 -9.70
CA ILE A 135 -11.85 -13.43 -9.08
C ILE A 135 -12.75 -12.54 -9.96
N GLN A 136 -13.09 -13.02 -11.17
CA GLN A 136 -13.81 -12.22 -12.16
C GLN A 136 -15.17 -11.74 -11.65
N SER A 137 -15.93 -12.62 -10.99
CA SER A 137 -17.25 -12.26 -10.44
C SER A 137 -17.14 -11.20 -9.34
N ASP A 138 -16.11 -11.29 -8.49
CA ASP A 138 -15.91 -10.31 -7.42
C ASP A 138 -15.65 -8.92 -7.97
N LEU A 139 -14.79 -8.80 -8.99
CA LEU A 139 -14.47 -7.52 -9.61
C LEU A 139 -15.61 -6.96 -10.44
N LYS A 140 -16.28 -7.80 -11.26
CA LYS A 140 -17.42 -7.36 -12.10
C LYS A 140 -18.63 -6.90 -11.29
N ASN A 141 -18.84 -7.46 -10.10
CA ASN A 141 -19.97 -7.11 -9.23
C ASN A 141 -19.61 -5.99 -8.23
N ALA A 142 -18.40 -5.44 -8.28
CA ALA A 142 -18.04 -4.27 -7.52
C ALA A 142 -18.60 -3.00 -8.15
N ASP A 143 -19.01 -2.04 -7.33
CA ASP A 143 -19.29 -0.70 -7.81
C ASP A 143 -18.02 0.02 -8.22
N LEU A 144 -16.93 -0.18 -7.45
CA LEU A 144 -15.62 0.40 -7.67
C LEU A 144 -14.56 -0.66 -7.39
N SER A 145 -13.59 -0.80 -8.30
CA SER A 145 -12.57 -1.84 -8.24
C SER A 145 -11.17 -1.31 -8.45
N PHE A 146 -10.20 -1.90 -7.75
CA PHE A 146 -8.78 -1.54 -7.77
C PHE A 146 -7.90 -2.77 -7.96
N ILE A 147 -6.81 -2.62 -8.73
CA ILE A 147 -5.73 -3.60 -8.85
C ILE A 147 -4.35 -2.93 -8.78
N ASN A 148 -3.39 -3.58 -8.12
CA ASN A 148 -1.98 -3.20 -8.20
C ASN A 148 -1.32 -3.94 -9.38
N GLN A 149 -1.19 -3.27 -10.55
CA GLN A 149 -0.43 -3.78 -11.69
C GLN A 149 1.05 -3.56 -11.40
N GLU A 150 1.68 -4.53 -10.74
CA GLU A 150 3.05 -4.36 -10.24
C GLU A 150 4.08 -4.31 -11.37
N THR A 151 3.90 -5.13 -12.40
CA THR A 151 4.83 -5.23 -13.52
C THR A 151 4.36 -4.38 -14.70
N ILE A 152 5.25 -3.49 -15.15
CA ILE A 152 4.95 -2.47 -16.18
C ILE A 152 4.55 -3.11 -17.52
N MET A 153 3.57 -2.55 -18.22
CA MET A 153 3.30 -2.77 -19.64
C MET A 153 4.14 -1.77 -20.45
N GLY A 154 5.39 -2.15 -20.73
CA GLY A 154 6.40 -1.25 -21.28
C GLY A 154 6.55 -1.27 -22.79
N GLY A 155 5.73 -2.07 -23.49
CA GLY A 155 5.81 -2.31 -24.93
C GLY A 155 6.92 -3.25 -25.35
N GLY A 156 6.90 -3.75 -26.58
CA GLY A 156 7.91 -4.65 -27.15
C GLY A 156 7.84 -6.07 -26.58
N THR A 157 9.01 -6.73 -26.49
CA THR A 157 9.07 -8.14 -26.12
C THR A 157 8.80 -8.36 -24.63
N PRO A 158 7.84 -9.22 -24.26
CA PRO A 158 7.59 -9.59 -22.89
C PRO A 158 8.80 -10.21 -22.19
N SER A 159 8.96 -9.91 -20.89
CA SER A 159 10.02 -10.49 -20.07
C SER A 159 9.57 -10.66 -18.61
N GLY A 160 10.18 -11.66 -17.94
CA GLY A 160 10.02 -11.90 -16.51
C GLY A 160 11.15 -11.31 -15.68
N TYR A 161 11.29 -11.82 -14.44
CA TYR A 161 12.36 -11.40 -13.53
C TYR A 161 13.75 -11.46 -14.19
N PRO A 162 14.65 -10.48 -13.92
CA PRO A 162 14.49 -9.35 -13.00
C PRO A 162 13.97 -8.05 -13.62
N LYS A 163 13.71 -8.00 -14.92
CA LYS A 163 13.25 -6.86 -15.68
C LYS A 163 11.93 -7.20 -16.34
N PHE A 164 10.86 -7.03 -15.58
CA PHE A 164 9.54 -7.38 -16.09
C PHE A 164 9.09 -6.47 -17.23
N ASN A 165 8.40 -7.09 -18.18
CA ASN A 165 7.63 -6.41 -19.23
C ASN A 165 6.37 -7.21 -19.52
N THR A 166 5.26 -6.72 -19.03
CA THR A 166 3.95 -7.34 -19.21
C THR A 166 3.45 -7.08 -20.62
N PRO A 167 2.92 -8.09 -21.36
CA PRO A 167 2.28 -7.87 -22.66
C PRO A 167 1.13 -6.85 -22.58
N ASP A 168 1.04 -5.98 -23.58
CA ASP A 168 -0.02 -4.95 -23.68
C ASP A 168 -1.44 -5.55 -23.69
N ALA A 169 -1.59 -6.80 -24.13
CA ALA A 169 -2.84 -7.55 -24.07
C ALA A 169 -3.44 -7.66 -22.65
N MET A 170 -2.66 -7.44 -21.60
CA MET A 170 -3.15 -7.32 -20.23
C MET A 170 -4.22 -6.23 -20.10
N MET A 171 -4.15 -5.15 -20.87
CA MET A 171 -5.17 -4.09 -20.89
C MET A 171 -6.56 -4.65 -21.17
N ASN A 172 -6.67 -5.56 -22.14
CA ASN A 172 -7.96 -6.18 -22.50
C ASN A 172 -8.49 -7.04 -21.34
N SER A 173 -7.60 -7.76 -20.66
CA SER A 173 -7.95 -8.59 -19.51
C SER A 173 -8.44 -7.73 -18.33
N LEU A 174 -7.73 -6.68 -17.98
CA LEU A 174 -8.13 -5.74 -16.92
C LEU A 174 -9.47 -5.06 -17.23
N SER A 175 -9.66 -4.62 -18.49
CA SER A 175 -10.93 -4.04 -18.94
C SER A 175 -12.09 -5.04 -18.87
N SER A 176 -11.86 -6.30 -19.26
CA SER A 176 -12.88 -7.36 -19.23
C SER A 176 -13.24 -7.81 -17.81
N LEU A 177 -12.34 -7.61 -16.85
CA LEU A 177 -12.58 -7.83 -15.43
C LEU A 177 -13.41 -6.71 -14.78
N GLY A 178 -13.63 -5.59 -15.49
CA GLY A 178 -14.34 -4.44 -14.94
C GLY A 178 -13.50 -3.63 -13.94
N VAL A 179 -12.16 -3.62 -14.08
CA VAL A 179 -11.29 -2.84 -13.23
C VAL A 179 -11.44 -1.34 -13.52
N ASP A 180 -11.66 -0.54 -12.48
CA ASP A 180 -11.78 0.93 -12.59
C ASP A 180 -10.44 1.64 -12.36
N VAL A 181 -9.65 1.18 -11.38
CA VAL A 181 -8.39 1.83 -10.96
C VAL A 181 -7.23 0.84 -11.04
N VAL A 182 -6.20 1.20 -11.78
CA VAL A 182 -4.97 0.42 -11.95
C VAL A 182 -3.79 1.21 -11.40
N ASN A 183 -3.23 0.77 -10.27
CA ASN A 183 -1.98 1.32 -9.76
C ASN A 183 -0.79 0.75 -10.50
N ALA A 184 0.16 1.61 -10.89
CA ALA A 184 1.42 1.21 -11.53
C ALA A 184 2.66 1.80 -10.84
N ASN A 185 2.49 2.42 -9.68
CA ASN A 185 3.58 3.01 -8.90
C ASN A 185 4.17 1.98 -7.93
N THR A 186 5.13 1.20 -8.39
CA THR A 186 5.71 0.04 -7.72
C THR A 186 7.25 0.05 -7.85
N ASN A 187 7.94 -0.92 -7.23
CA ASN A 187 9.37 -1.11 -7.44
C ASN A 187 9.72 -1.51 -8.89
N HIS A 188 8.76 -2.06 -9.66
CA HIS A 188 8.91 -2.49 -11.05
C HIS A 188 8.46 -1.45 -12.09
N THR A 189 8.02 -0.27 -11.68
CA THR A 189 7.60 0.82 -12.59
C THR A 189 8.66 1.15 -13.64
N LEU A 190 9.92 1.13 -13.28
CA LEU A 190 11.02 1.54 -14.15
C LEU A 190 11.77 0.38 -14.83
N ASP A 191 11.24 -0.84 -14.80
CA ASP A 191 11.91 -1.99 -15.40
C ASP A 191 12.19 -1.81 -16.91
N GLN A 192 11.28 -1.12 -17.61
CA GLN A 192 11.43 -0.74 -19.03
C GLN A 192 11.84 0.73 -19.21
N GLY A 193 12.33 1.38 -18.14
CA GLY A 193 12.79 2.77 -18.14
C GLY A 193 11.67 3.79 -18.35
N ALA A 194 12.05 5.04 -18.62
CA ALA A 194 11.09 6.13 -18.83
C ALA A 194 10.23 5.92 -20.10
N SER A 195 10.78 5.24 -21.11
CA SER A 195 10.01 4.89 -22.33
C SER A 195 8.90 3.91 -22.05
N GLY A 196 9.13 2.90 -21.20
CA GLY A 196 8.11 1.97 -20.77
C GLY A 196 6.99 2.65 -19.96
N VAL A 197 7.34 3.60 -19.09
CA VAL A 197 6.35 4.42 -18.38
C VAL A 197 5.49 5.23 -19.37
N ALA A 198 6.12 5.90 -20.35
CA ALA A 198 5.40 6.64 -21.37
C ALA A 198 4.49 5.74 -22.23
N HIS A 199 4.95 4.54 -22.57
CA HIS A 199 4.16 3.55 -23.30
C HIS A 199 2.92 3.15 -22.52
N MET A 200 3.04 2.73 -21.25
CA MET A 200 1.90 2.38 -20.41
C MET A 200 0.89 3.52 -20.28
N ILE A 201 1.35 4.75 -20.06
CA ILE A 201 0.48 5.94 -20.03
C ILE A 201 -0.29 6.10 -21.33
N SER A 202 0.37 5.88 -22.49
CA SER A 202 -0.28 5.99 -23.80
C SER A 202 -1.39 4.94 -23.99
N LEU A 203 -1.18 3.71 -23.54
CA LEU A 203 -2.19 2.64 -23.56
C LEU A 203 -3.44 3.05 -22.78
N PHE A 204 -3.26 3.58 -21.55
CA PHE A 204 -4.39 4.01 -20.73
C PHE A 204 -5.10 5.23 -21.28
N LYS A 205 -4.39 6.19 -21.87
CA LYS A 205 -5.00 7.35 -22.54
C LYS A 205 -5.84 6.93 -23.76
N ALA A 206 -5.44 5.90 -24.47
CA ALA A 206 -6.17 5.40 -25.63
C ALA A 206 -7.50 4.76 -25.28
N GLN A 207 -7.59 3.98 -24.18
CA GLN A 207 -8.79 3.21 -23.84
C GLN A 207 -9.81 3.99 -22.98
N LYS A 208 -9.43 4.99 -22.20
CA LYS A 208 -10.26 5.91 -21.39
C LYS A 208 -11.26 5.28 -20.42
N LYS A 209 -11.19 3.96 -20.17
CA LYS A 209 -12.13 3.21 -19.31
C LYS A 209 -11.62 3.03 -17.89
N MET A 210 -10.32 2.90 -17.73
CA MET A 210 -9.66 2.67 -16.46
C MET A 210 -8.78 3.85 -16.09
N MET A 211 -8.76 4.20 -14.82
CA MET A 211 -7.84 5.20 -14.26
C MET A 211 -6.48 4.57 -14.05
N LEU A 212 -5.43 5.16 -14.62
CA LEU A 212 -4.04 4.83 -14.29
C LEU A 212 -3.56 5.69 -13.14
N LEU A 213 -3.00 5.07 -12.11
CA LEU A 213 -2.58 5.73 -10.87
C LEU A 213 -1.07 5.65 -10.67
N GLY A 214 -0.48 6.78 -10.24
CA GLY A 214 0.81 6.84 -9.57
C GLY A 214 2.01 7.02 -10.48
N ILE A 215 1.87 7.02 -11.82
CA ILE A 215 2.96 7.26 -12.77
C ILE A 215 2.65 8.43 -13.70
N ALA A 216 3.69 9.19 -14.07
CA ALA A 216 3.56 10.35 -14.94
C ALA A 216 4.83 10.57 -15.79
N THR A 217 4.74 11.40 -16.83
CA THR A 217 5.90 11.81 -17.64
C THR A 217 6.27 13.28 -17.47
N ASN A 218 5.39 14.06 -16.83
CA ASN A 218 5.57 15.50 -16.64
C ASN A 218 5.00 15.95 -15.28
N LYS A 219 5.33 17.19 -14.90
CA LYS A 219 4.93 17.75 -13.60
C LYS A 219 3.42 17.89 -13.44
N SER A 220 2.70 18.28 -14.47
CA SER A 220 1.26 18.48 -14.42
C SER A 220 0.53 17.18 -14.08
N ASP A 221 0.83 16.10 -14.80
CA ASP A 221 0.25 14.78 -14.55
C ASP A 221 0.69 14.24 -13.16
N TYR A 222 1.96 14.49 -12.76
CA TYR A 222 2.49 14.10 -11.46
C TYR A 222 1.76 14.77 -10.30
N ASP A 223 1.43 16.05 -10.40
CA ASP A 223 0.76 16.82 -9.35
C ASP A 223 -0.78 16.59 -9.35
N THR A 224 -1.31 15.93 -10.37
CA THR A 224 -2.75 15.67 -10.49
C THR A 224 -3.20 14.63 -9.45
N ILE A 225 -4.28 14.93 -8.73
CA ILE A 225 -5.01 13.99 -7.88
C ILE A 225 -6.15 13.41 -8.71
N ASN A 226 -6.27 12.10 -8.72
CA ASN A 226 -7.28 11.38 -9.49
C ASN A 226 -8.56 11.19 -8.67
N TYR A 227 -9.72 11.47 -9.26
CA TYR A 227 -11.03 11.33 -8.62
C TYR A 227 -11.95 10.44 -9.45
N ILE A 228 -12.79 9.66 -8.76
CA ILE A 228 -13.91 8.91 -9.35
C ILE A 228 -15.17 9.22 -8.56
N GLU A 229 -16.27 9.48 -9.24
CA GLU A 229 -17.59 9.57 -8.66
C GLU A 229 -18.34 8.27 -8.89
N LYS A 230 -18.93 7.70 -7.84
CA LYS A 230 -19.69 6.46 -7.88
C LYS A 230 -20.84 6.50 -6.88
N ASN A 231 -22.06 6.23 -7.33
CA ASN A 231 -23.26 6.20 -6.51
C ASN A 231 -23.43 7.45 -5.61
N GLY A 232 -23.08 8.64 -6.14
CA GLY A 232 -23.19 9.91 -5.41
C GLY A 232 -22.08 10.18 -4.41
N LEU A 233 -21.05 9.34 -4.34
CA LEU A 233 -19.85 9.54 -3.52
C LEU A 233 -18.63 9.79 -4.42
N LYS A 234 -17.74 10.67 -3.98
CA LYS A 234 -16.50 11.03 -4.67
C LYS A 234 -15.30 10.48 -3.94
N PHE A 235 -14.49 9.71 -4.67
CA PHE A 235 -13.29 9.04 -4.17
C PHE A 235 -12.05 9.69 -4.78
N ALA A 236 -11.07 10.04 -3.93
CA ALA A 236 -9.73 10.44 -4.36
C ALA A 236 -8.77 9.25 -4.25
N PHE A 237 -7.95 9.04 -5.27
CA PHE A 237 -6.92 8.00 -5.28
C PHE A 237 -5.53 8.61 -5.33
N LEU A 238 -4.69 8.19 -4.39
CA LEU A 238 -3.28 8.57 -4.29
C LEU A 238 -2.40 7.31 -4.28
N SER A 239 -1.15 7.43 -4.74
CA SER A 239 -0.23 6.29 -4.76
C SER A 239 1.18 6.70 -4.42
N TYR A 240 1.85 5.89 -3.60
CA TYR A 240 3.25 6.08 -3.20
C TYR A 240 3.98 4.74 -3.14
N THR A 241 5.27 4.73 -3.53
CA THR A 241 6.14 3.55 -3.43
C THR A 241 7.38 3.84 -2.58
N PHE A 242 7.90 2.79 -1.92
CA PHE A 242 9.13 2.89 -1.14
C PHE A 242 10.39 3.11 -1.99
N GLY A 243 10.32 2.76 -3.28
CA GLY A 243 11.45 2.83 -4.19
C GLY A 243 11.19 2.12 -5.50
N THR A 244 12.20 2.12 -6.38
CA THR A 244 12.21 1.41 -7.65
C THR A 244 13.50 0.62 -7.82
N ASN A 245 13.42 -0.51 -8.55
CA ASN A 245 14.58 -1.38 -8.82
C ASN A 245 15.57 -0.73 -9.80
N ARG A 246 15.15 0.29 -10.53
CA ARG A 246 15.95 1.06 -11.47
C ARG A 246 15.72 2.56 -11.27
N SER A 247 16.69 3.38 -11.68
CA SER A 247 16.57 4.83 -11.65
C SER A 247 16.05 5.38 -12.97
N SER A 248 15.40 6.55 -12.92
CA SER A 248 15.07 7.38 -14.08
C SER A 248 15.62 8.78 -13.87
N THR A 249 16.00 9.45 -14.97
CA THR A 249 16.33 10.87 -14.97
C THR A 249 15.08 11.74 -14.86
N ASN A 250 13.92 11.20 -15.21
CA ASN A 250 12.64 11.89 -15.08
C ASN A 250 12.03 11.60 -13.70
N ARG A 251 12.16 12.57 -12.77
CA ARG A 251 11.65 12.50 -11.40
C ARG A 251 10.13 12.32 -11.29
N TYR A 252 9.39 12.58 -12.35
CA TYR A 252 7.94 12.48 -12.36
C TYR A 252 7.42 11.07 -12.65
N ASN A 253 8.30 10.14 -13.05
CA ASN A 253 7.87 8.78 -13.39
C ASN A 253 7.27 8.01 -12.23
N VAL A 254 7.65 8.32 -10.99
CA VAL A 254 7.17 7.64 -9.78
C VAL A 254 6.99 8.62 -8.63
N LYS A 255 6.01 8.38 -7.76
CA LYS A 255 5.84 9.08 -6.48
C LYS A 255 6.44 8.23 -5.36
N LEU A 256 7.57 8.67 -4.83
CA LEU A 256 8.19 8.05 -3.67
C LEU A 256 7.52 8.50 -2.37
N PHE A 257 7.73 7.76 -1.30
CA PHE A 257 7.34 8.20 0.04
C PHE A 257 8.08 9.48 0.42
N ASP A 258 7.34 10.57 0.48
CA ASP A 258 7.76 11.88 0.98
C ASP A 258 6.68 12.41 1.92
N THR A 259 7.02 12.64 3.17
CA THR A 259 6.03 13.02 4.21
C THR A 259 5.36 14.37 3.92
N ALA A 260 6.08 15.33 3.36
CA ALA A 260 5.53 16.66 3.07
C ALA A 260 4.57 16.59 1.88
N LEU A 261 4.95 15.88 0.81
CA LEU A 261 4.12 15.64 -0.36
C LEU A 261 2.85 14.89 0.03
N ILE A 262 2.97 13.79 0.78
CA ILE A 262 1.86 12.95 1.25
C ILE A 262 0.83 13.78 2.02
N LYS A 263 1.27 14.55 3.02
CA LYS A 263 0.39 15.39 3.82
C LYS A 263 -0.33 16.44 2.98
N LYS A 264 0.38 17.08 2.06
CA LYS A 264 -0.19 18.08 1.14
C LYS A 264 -1.25 17.45 0.23
N GLU A 265 -0.93 16.33 -0.43
CA GLU A 265 -1.84 15.69 -1.38
C GLU A 265 -3.07 15.11 -0.69
N ILE A 266 -2.93 14.47 0.48
CA ILE A 266 -4.08 13.96 1.25
C ILE A 266 -4.97 15.11 1.73
N ALA A 267 -4.40 16.21 2.23
CA ALA A 267 -5.19 17.37 2.64
C ALA A 267 -5.97 17.97 1.46
N THR A 268 -5.34 18.07 0.28
CA THR A 268 -6.02 18.52 -0.94
C THR A 268 -7.12 17.55 -1.39
N ALA A 269 -6.85 16.25 -1.34
CA ALA A 269 -7.82 15.20 -1.67
C ALA A 269 -9.03 15.25 -0.73
N LYS A 270 -8.80 15.37 0.58
CA LYS A 270 -9.86 15.40 1.62
C LYS A 270 -10.76 16.62 1.50
N ALA A 271 -10.23 17.76 1.02
CA ALA A 271 -11.02 18.96 0.76
C ALA A 271 -11.94 18.83 -0.48
N ASN A 272 -11.72 17.83 -1.35
CA ASN A 272 -12.37 17.69 -2.64
C ASN A 272 -13.03 16.32 -2.90
N ALA A 273 -13.04 15.43 -1.91
CA ALA A 273 -13.64 14.09 -2.01
C ALA A 273 -14.23 13.64 -0.67
N ASP A 274 -15.19 12.73 -0.72
CA ASP A 274 -15.80 12.11 0.45
C ASP A 274 -14.85 11.09 1.08
N PHE A 275 -14.12 10.34 0.23
CA PHE A 275 -13.15 9.33 0.65
C PHE A 275 -11.81 9.50 -0.02
N VAL A 276 -10.74 9.31 0.76
CA VAL A 276 -9.35 9.32 0.29
C VAL A 276 -8.75 7.92 0.42
N ILE A 277 -8.43 7.30 -0.70
CA ILE A 277 -7.84 5.96 -0.80
C ILE A 277 -6.38 6.12 -1.22
N VAL A 278 -5.48 5.53 -0.43
CA VAL A 278 -4.02 5.54 -0.68
C VAL A 278 -3.56 4.14 -1.04
N SER A 279 -2.92 3.97 -2.20
CA SER A 279 -2.12 2.79 -2.53
C SER A 279 -0.70 2.98 -2.02
N ALA A 280 -0.23 2.08 -1.18
CA ALA A 280 1.11 2.11 -0.59
C ALA A 280 1.88 0.84 -0.96
N HIS A 281 2.84 0.97 -1.87
CA HIS A 281 3.71 -0.14 -2.28
C HIS A 281 4.95 -0.18 -1.39
N TRP A 282 4.97 -1.12 -0.42
CA TRP A 282 5.91 -1.10 0.70
C TRP A 282 6.16 -2.47 1.33
N GLY A 283 7.12 -2.54 2.25
CA GLY A 283 7.34 -3.73 3.06
C GLY A 283 8.56 -4.55 2.65
N ILE A 284 8.51 -5.84 2.94
CA ILE A 284 9.56 -6.80 2.61
C ILE A 284 8.88 -8.03 2.03
N GLU A 285 9.30 -8.44 0.84
CA GLU A 285 8.76 -9.62 0.15
C GLU A 285 8.77 -10.86 1.06
N TYR A 286 7.70 -11.64 0.96
CA TYR A 286 7.50 -12.93 1.66
C TYR A 286 7.58 -12.84 3.18
N THR A 287 7.25 -11.64 3.75
CA THR A 287 7.24 -11.41 5.20
C THR A 287 5.83 -11.05 5.64
N SER A 288 5.21 -11.89 6.49
CA SER A 288 3.84 -11.72 6.97
C SER A 288 3.65 -10.64 8.05
N THR A 289 4.75 -10.11 8.60
CA THR A 289 4.73 -9.03 9.59
C THR A 289 5.15 -7.70 8.98
N THR A 290 4.51 -6.62 9.41
CA THR A 290 4.89 -5.26 8.99
C THR A 290 6.27 -4.87 9.49
N ASN A 291 6.92 -3.93 8.81
CA ASN A 291 8.19 -3.33 9.21
C ASN A 291 8.00 -1.88 9.69
N VAL A 292 9.06 -1.28 10.22
CA VAL A 292 9.05 0.10 10.75
C VAL A 292 8.60 1.13 9.71
N LEU A 293 8.94 0.96 8.42
CA LEU A 293 8.53 1.86 7.36
C LEU A 293 7.01 1.81 7.18
N GLN A 294 6.43 0.61 7.09
CA GLN A 294 4.99 0.41 6.97
C GLN A 294 4.24 1.01 8.17
N ASP A 295 4.68 0.70 9.39
CA ASP A 295 4.05 1.20 10.62
C ASP A 295 4.15 2.72 10.75
N THR A 296 5.24 3.33 10.25
CA THR A 296 5.44 4.78 10.26
C THR A 296 4.52 5.48 9.25
N TYR A 297 4.54 5.02 7.99
CA TYR A 297 3.74 5.68 6.95
C TYR A 297 2.25 5.41 7.08
N ALA A 298 1.83 4.26 7.62
CA ALA A 298 0.44 4.00 7.97
C ALA A 298 -0.11 5.07 8.93
N LYS A 299 0.67 5.43 9.97
CA LYS A 299 0.31 6.52 10.89
C LYS A 299 0.29 7.88 10.21
N ILE A 300 1.25 8.16 9.32
CA ILE A 300 1.30 9.42 8.56
C ILE A 300 0.07 9.56 7.66
N PHE A 301 -0.34 8.50 6.95
CA PHE A 301 -1.53 8.49 6.10
C PHE A 301 -2.80 8.74 6.93
N ASN A 302 -2.98 8.02 8.04
CA ASN A 302 -4.12 8.21 8.94
C ASN A 302 -4.18 9.64 9.49
N GLN A 303 -3.06 10.15 10.05
CA GLN A 303 -2.98 11.51 10.60
C GLN A 303 -3.21 12.61 9.54
N ALA A 304 -2.89 12.33 8.28
CA ALA A 304 -3.16 13.25 7.18
C ALA A 304 -4.62 13.21 6.70
N GLY A 305 -5.41 12.19 7.07
CA GLY A 305 -6.82 12.05 6.76
C GLY A 305 -7.15 11.05 5.66
N ALA A 306 -6.28 10.09 5.36
CA ALA A 306 -6.63 8.97 4.49
C ALA A 306 -7.67 8.07 5.17
N ASP A 307 -8.71 7.69 4.42
CA ASP A 307 -9.79 6.83 4.93
C ASP A 307 -9.47 5.35 4.74
N VAL A 308 -8.76 5.00 3.65
CA VAL A 308 -8.32 3.63 3.33
C VAL A 308 -6.88 3.64 2.85
N VAL A 309 -6.08 2.68 3.33
CA VAL A 309 -4.72 2.42 2.83
C VAL A 309 -4.65 0.97 2.32
N ILE A 310 -4.35 0.81 1.04
CA ILE A 310 -4.13 -0.49 0.40
C ILE A 310 -2.63 -0.74 0.34
N GLY A 311 -2.14 -1.68 1.15
CA GLY A 311 -0.73 -2.09 1.16
C GLY A 311 -0.48 -3.21 0.16
N THR A 312 0.60 -3.08 -0.64
CA THR A 312 1.05 -4.03 -1.67
C THR A 312 2.55 -4.27 -1.59
N HIS A 313 3.14 -5.18 -2.36
CA HIS A 313 4.55 -5.57 -2.43
C HIS A 313 4.98 -6.80 -1.61
N PRO A 314 4.46 -7.11 -0.41
CA PRO A 314 4.99 -8.27 0.34
C PRO A 314 4.69 -9.63 -0.29
N HIS A 315 3.78 -9.72 -1.26
CA HIS A 315 3.32 -10.96 -1.94
C HIS A 315 2.78 -12.03 -0.97
N VAL A 316 2.46 -11.63 0.24
CA VAL A 316 1.81 -12.44 1.28
C VAL A 316 0.83 -11.58 2.05
N ILE A 317 -0.19 -12.21 2.63
CA ILE A 317 -1.17 -11.51 3.46
C ILE A 317 -0.49 -11.01 4.74
N GLN A 318 -0.65 -9.72 5.02
CA GLN A 318 -0.27 -9.07 6.26
C GLN A 318 -1.52 -8.63 7.03
N LYS A 319 -1.31 -8.07 8.24
CA LYS A 319 -2.42 -7.64 9.09
C LYS A 319 -3.32 -6.60 8.42
N MET A 320 -4.61 -6.73 8.60
CA MET A 320 -5.59 -5.66 8.38
C MET A 320 -5.98 -5.06 9.73
N GLN A 321 -6.02 -3.73 9.84
CA GLN A 321 -6.27 -3.05 11.12
C GLN A 321 -6.92 -1.69 10.91
N TRP A 322 -7.65 -1.22 11.91
CA TRP A 322 -8.03 0.16 12.09
C TRP A 322 -6.89 0.95 12.73
N LEU A 323 -6.68 2.20 12.33
CA LEU A 323 -5.63 3.08 12.84
C LEU A 323 -6.20 4.28 13.59
#